data_671625ff7359d3eaae75f5b402d3876d
#
_entry.id   671625ff7359d3eaae75f5b402d3876d
#
_cell.length_a   1.000
_cell.length_b   1.000
_cell.length_c   1.000
_cell.angle_alpha   90.00
_cell.angle_beta   90.00
_cell.angle_gamma   90.00
#
_symmetry.space_group_name_H-M   'P 1'
#
loop_
_entity.id
_entity.type
_entity.pdbx_description
1 polymer ?
#
loop_
_entity_poly.entity_id
_entity_poly.type
_entity_poly.pdbx_seq_one_letter_code
_entity_poly.pdbx_strand_id
1 'polypeptide(L)'
;MIKTLTNLLKQDKEKFVVPKGVQDCIPITAIYDDGIFRVGKDKYSKSFKFTDINFAVASREDKEAMFLEYSELLNSLDSGATTKITINNRRLNRLDFENNILIPMKGDSLDEYREEYNKILLEKATGANAIVQDKYITISVNKKNVEDARNYFARVGADLIAHFSRLGSKCCLLYTSPSPR
;
A
#
# COMPACT_ATOMS: atom_id res chain seq x y z
N MET A 1 -17.61 -42.01 -12.00
CA MET A 1 -16.50 -41.15 -12.51
C MET A 1 -16.95 -40.01 -13.45
N ILE A 2 -18.08 -40.11 -14.17
CA ILE A 2 -18.57 -39.06 -15.09
C ILE A 2 -19.24 -37.88 -14.38
N LYS A 3 -19.86 -38.09 -13.19
CA LYS A 3 -20.54 -37.04 -12.40
C LYS A 3 -19.58 -36.03 -11.76
N THR A 4 -18.32 -36.39 -11.57
CA THR A 4 -17.30 -35.50 -10.96
C THR A 4 -16.73 -34.50 -11.99
N LEU A 5 -16.67 -34.87 -13.24
CA LEU A 5 -16.20 -33.97 -14.33
C LEU A 5 -17.26 -32.93 -14.70
N THR A 6 -18.55 -33.26 -14.62
CA THR A 6 -19.62 -32.31 -14.90
C THR A 6 -19.77 -31.24 -13.81
N ASN A 7 -19.34 -31.52 -12.56
CA ASN A 7 -19.33 -30.53 -11.49
C ASN A 7 -18.10 -29.60 -11.56
N LEU A 8 -16.99 -30.02 -12.13
CA LEU A 8 -15.83 -29.19 -12.41
C LEU A 8 -16.04 -28.24 -13.60
N LEU A 9 -16.94 -28.58 -14.52
CA LEU A 9 -17.32 -27.72 -15.66
C LEU A 9 -18.48 -26.78 -15.36
N LYS A 10 -19.16 -26.94 -14.24
CA LYS A 10 -20.02 -25.91 -13.65
C LYS A 10 -19.17 -24.94 -12.81
N GLN A 11 -18.15 -24.33 -13.40
CA GLN A 11 -17.76 -23.02 -12.94
C GLN A 11 -19.01 -22.18 -12.98
N ASP A 12 -19.41 -21.65 -11.83
CA ASP A 12 -20.48 -20.67 -11.72
C ASP A 12 -20.25 -19.63 -12.81
N LYS A 13 -21.04 -19.73 -13.87
CA LYS A 13 -21.20 -18.61 -14.81
C LYS A 13 -21.93 -17.57 -13.99
N GLU A 14 -21.19 -16.78 -13.25
CA GLU A 14 -21.71 -15.53 -12.69
C GLU A 14 -22.41 -14.86 -13.85
N LYS A 15 -23.75 -14.81 -13.77
CA LYS A 15 -24.53 -14.14 -14.82
C LYS A 15 -24.02 -12.72 -14.86
N PHE A 16 -23.35 -12.35 -15.96
CA PHE A 16 -22.93 -10.98 -16.17
C PHE A 16 -24.19 -10.10 -16.13
N VAL A 17 -24.35 -9.39 -15.03
CA VAL A 17 -25.43 -8.42 -14.86
C VAL A 17 -24.88 -7.09 -15.35
N VAL A 18 -25.48 -6.56 -16.42
CA VAL A 18 -25.13 -5.24 -16.93
C VAL A 18 -25.46 -4.19 -15.85
N PRO A 19 -24.45 -3.47 -15.32
CA PRO A 19 -24.69 -2.47 -14.29
C PRO A 19 -25.56 -1.34 -14.84
N LYS A 20 -26.60 -0.94 -14.09
CA LYS A 20 -27.52 0.13 -14.47
C LYS A 20 -27.07 1.51 -14.01
N GLY A 21 -26.14 1.57 -13.05
CA GLY A 21 -25.61 2.80 -12.48
C GLY A 21 -24.14 2.70 -12.13
N VAL A 22 -23.50 3.84 -11.84
CA VAL A 22 -22.09 3.89 -11.43
C VAL A 22 -21.86 3.10 -10.13
N GLN A 23 -22.81 3.10 -9.21
CA GLN A 23 -22.73 2.38 -7.93
C GLN A 23 -22.68 0.87 -8.12
N ASP A 24 -23.35 0.36 -9.15
CA ASP A 24 -23.35 -1.08 -9.44
C ASP A 24 -21.97 -1.56 -9.97
N CYS A 25 -21.14 -0.63 -10.46
CA CYS A 25 -19.79 -0.90 -10.93
C CYS A 25 -18.77 -0.91 -9.78
N ILE A 26 -19.11 -0.33 -8.62
CA ILE A 26 -18.21 -0.23 -7.48
C ILE A 26 -18.42 -1.44 -6.58
N PRO A 27 -17.43 -2.34 -6.44
CA PRO A 27 -17.60 -3.57 -5.66
C PRO A 27 -17.60 -3.33 -4.14
N ILE A 28 -17.33 -2.10 -3.68
CA ILE A 28 -17.27 -1.76 -2.25
C ILE A 28 -18.69 -1.51 -1.75
N THR A 29 -19.15 -2.34 -0.80
CA THR A 29 -20.49 -2.26 -0.22
C THR A 29 -20.53 -1.57 1.14
N ALA A 30 -19.42 -1.52 1.87
CA ALA A 30 -19.28 -0.80 3.13
C ALA A 30 -17.82 -0.43 3.40
N ILE A 31 -17.62 0.67 4.12
CA ILE A 31 -16.32 1.14 4.60
C ILE A 31 -16.47 1.33 6.10
N TYR A 32 -15.58 0.71 6.89
CA TYR A 32 -15.57 0.79 8.35
C TYR A 32 -14.50 1.77 8.84
N ASP A 33 -14.70 2.36 10.02
CA ASP A 33 -13.82 3.37 10.62
C ASP A 33 -12.39 2.85 10.87
N ASP A 34 -12.24 1.53 11.02
CA ASP A 34 -10.96 0.85 11.19
C ASP A 34 -10.20 0.59 9.87
N GLY A 35 -10.68 1.16 8.75
CA GLY A 35 -10.06 1.04 7.44
C GLY A 35 -10.30 -0.32 6.75
N ILE A 36 -11.28 -1.07 7.19
CA ILE A 36 -11.72 -2.30 6.53
C ILE A 36 -12.78 -1.96 5.48
N PHE A 37 -12.63 -2.52 4.30
CA PHE A 37 -13.58 -2.41 3.19
C PHE A 37 -14.31 -3.74 3.04
N ARG A 38 -15.64 -3.70 2.95
CA ARG A 38 -16.44 -4.85 2.55
C ARG A 38 -16.61 -4.82 1.05
N VAL A 39 -16.16 -5.88 0.38
CA VAL A 39 -16.21 -6.03 -1.08
C VAL A 39 -17.14 -7.18 -1.42
N GLY A 40 -18.35 -6.86 -1.87
CA GLY A 40 -19.38 -7.87 -2.09
C GLY A 40 -19.98 -8.42 -0.78
N LYS A 41 -20.33 -9.71 -0.77
CA LYS A 41 -21.13 -10.31 0.32
C LYS A 41 -20.31 -10.65 1.57
N ASP A 42 -19.24 -11.43 1.39
CA ASP A 42 -18.47 -12.03 2.50
C ASP A 42 -16.96 -11.76 2.39
N LYS A 43 -16.56 -10.87 1.48
CA LYS A 43 -15.15 -10.51 1.24
C LYS A 43 -14.82 -9.20 1.91
N TYR A 44 -13.74 -9.19 2.69
CA TYR A 44 -13.21 -8.03 3.39
C TYR A 44 -11.79 -7.75 2.92
N SER A 45 -11.45 -6.47 2.79
CA SER A 45 -10.12 -6.02 2.37
C SER A 45 -9.60 -4.94 3.29
N LYS A 46 -8.31 -4.95 3.55
CA LYS A 46 -7.60 -3.88 4.26
C LYS A 46 -6.28 -3.59 3.58
N SER A 47 -5.93 -2.30 3.49
CA SER A 47 -4.70 -1.84 2.88
C SER A 47 -3.74 -1.29 3.92
N PHE A 48 -2.44 -1.54 3.71
CA PHE A 48 -1.35 -1.04 4.54
C PHE A 48 -0.38 -0.30 3.63
N LYS A 49 0.07 0.87 4.08
CA LYS A 49 1.10 1.63 3.38
C LYS A 49 2.47 1.23 3.93
N PHE A 50 3.44 1.03 3.07
CA PHE A 50 4.82 0.75 3.50
C PHE A 50 5.80 1.64 2.77
N THR A 51 6.97 1.86 3.40
CA THR A 51 8.05 2.65 2.83
C THR A 51 9.05 1.75 2.11
N ASP A 52 9.91 2.36 1.31
CA ASP A 52 11.00 1.65 0.64
C ASP A 52 12.07 1.18 1.63
N ILE A 53 12.81 0.17 1.21
CA ILE A 53 14.03 -0.31 1.87
C ILE A 53 15.24 0.16 1.06
N ASN A 54 16.35 0.44 1.74
CA ASN A 54 17.56 0.90 1.08
C ASN A 54 18.37 -0.27 0.47
N PHE A 55 17.76 -0.98 -0.48
CA PHE A 55 18.35 -2.15 -1.12
C PHE A 55 19.57 -1.82 -1.98
N ALA A 56 19.62 -0.62 -2.57
CA ALA A 56 20.66 -0.25 -3.55
C ALA A 56 22.06 -0.23 -2.94
N VAL A 57 22.20 0.30 -1.71
CA VAL A 57 23.49 0.46 -1.00
C VAL A 57 23.79 -0.66 0.00
N ALA A 58 22.88 -1.62 0.14
CA ALA A 58 23.07 -2.74 1.05
C ALA A 58 24.19 -3.68 0.57
N SER A 59 24.90 -4.31 1.52
CA SER A 59 25.87 -5.36 1.23
C SER A 59 25.21 -6.57 0.56
N ARG A 60 26.00 -7.49 0.03
CA ARG A 60 25.47 -8.72 -0.54
C ARG A 60 24.74 -9.56 0.50
N GLU A 61 25.32 -9.68 1.69
CA GLU A 61 24.76 -10.45 2.81
C GLU A 61 23.45 -9.84 3.29
N ASP A 62 23.39 -8.51 3.42
CA ASP A 62 22.15 -7.81 3.77
C ASP A 62 21.05 -7.99 2.71
N LYS A 63 21.41 -7.98 1.43
CA LYS A 63 20.46 -8.23 0.33
C LYS A 63 19.87 -9.63 0.37
N GLU A 64 20.70 -10.63 0.68
CA GLU A 64 20.26 -12.02 0.87
C GLU A 64 19.33 -12.13 2.10
N ALA A 65 19.68 -11.48 3.22
CA ALA A 65 18.84 -11.43 4.41
C ALA A 65 17.49 -10.73 4.16
N MET A 66 17.49 -9.60 3.45
CA MET A 66 16.27 -8.90 3.05
C MET A 66 15.37 -9.76 2.15
N PHE A 67 15.95 -10.53 1.25
CA PHE A 67 15.17 -11.44 0.38
C PHE A 67 14.52 -12.57 1.19
N LEU A 68 15.24 -13.15 2.14
CA LEU A 68 14.71 -14.21 3.02
C LEU A 68 13.56 -13.66 3.87
N GLU A 69 13.73 -12.51 4.51
CA GLU A 69 12.69 -11.87 5.33
C GLU A 69 11.45 -11.52 4.49
N TYR A 70 11.65 -11.03 3.26
CA TYR A 70 10.54 -10.78 2.33
C TYR A 70 9.81 -12.08 1.96
N SER A 71 10.54 -13.17 1.76
CA SER A 71 9.96 -14.48 1.48
C SER A 71 9.17 -15.00 2.68
N GLU A 72 9.68 -14.83 3.90
CA GLU A 72 8.97 -15.17 5.14
C GLU A 72 7.69 -14.36 5.30
N LEU A 73 7.72 -13.04 5.01
CA LEU A 73 6.53 -12.19 5.03
C LEU A 73 5.45 -12.74 4.09
N LEU A 74 5.80 -13.10 2.86
CA LEU A 74 4.82 -13.64 1.91
C LEU A 74 4.29 -15.01 2.35
N ASN A 75 5.14 -15.86 2.91
CA ASN A 75 4.77 -17.18 3.40
C ASN A 75 3.93 -17.14 4.70
N SER A 76 4.03 -16.06 5.47
CA SER A 76 3.22 -15.86 6.69
C SER A 76 1.75 -15.53 6.38
N LEU A 77 1.45 -15.14 5.13
CA LEU A 77 0.10 -14.84 4.71
C LEU A 77 -0.70 -16.13 4.49
N ASP A 78 -1.94 -16.11 4.95
CA ASP A 78 -2.85 -17.25 4.89
C ASP A 78 -3.14 -17.65 3.44
N SER A 79 -3.18 -18.95 3.15
CA SER A 79 -3.48 -19.50 1.81
C SER A 79 -4.87 -19.12 1.29
N GLY A 80 -5.80 -18.80 2.18
CA GLY A 80 -7.14 -18.29 1.84
C GLY A 80 -7.20 -16.78 1.58
N ALA A 81 -6.10 -16.06 1.74
CA ALA A 81 -6.03 -14.62 1.52
C ALA A 81 -5.54 -14.29 0.11
N THR A 82 -6.13 -13.26 -0.48
CA THR A 82 -5.61 -12.66 -1.72
C THR A 82 -4.80 -11.43 -1.37
N THR A 83 -3.54 -11.42 -1.79
CA THR A 83 -2.63 -10.29 -1.55
C THR A 83 -2.38 -9.54 -2.86
N LYS A 84 -2.45 -8.20 -2.80
CA LYS A 84 -2.16 -7.30 -3.92
C LYS A 84 -1.15 -6.25 -3.47
N ILE A 85 -0.05 -6.16 -4.18
CA ILE A 85 0.91 -5.05 -4.04
C ILE A 85 0.58 -4.00 -5.09
N THR A 86 0.44 -2.75 -4.65
CA THR A 86 0.16 -1.61 -5.52
C THR A 86 1.26 -0.57 -5.34
N ILE A 87 1.86 -0.16 -6.44
CA ILE A 87 2.83 0.93 -6.51
C ILE A 87 2.18 2.05 -7.29
N ASN A 88 1.95 3.18 -6.62
CA ASN A 88 1.32 4.34 -7.21
C ASN A 88 2.37 5.44 -7.41
N ASN A 89 2.68 5.73 -8.66
CA ASN A 89 3.60 6.79 -9.03
C ASN A 89 2.84 8.11 -9.13
N ARG A 90 3.22 9.09 -8.32
CA ARG A 90 2.67 10.44 -8.40
C ARG A 90 3.77 11.47 -8.57
N ARG A 91 3.45 12.57 -9.18
CA ARG A 91 4.38 13.70 -9.24
C ARG A 91 4.58 14.28 -7.84
N LEU A 92 5.81 14.69 -7.55
CA LEU A 92 6.14 15.41 -6.33
C LEU A 92 5.27 16.68 -6.26
N ASN A 93 4.60 16.89 -5.11
CA ASN A 93 3.91 18.15 -4.86
C ASN A 93 4.94 19.23 -4.60
N ARG A 94 4.98 20.25 -5.46
CA ARG A 94 5.95 21.33 -5.39
C ARG A 94 5.89 22.09 -4.06
N LEU A 95 4.68 22.36 -3.57
CA LEU A 95 4.49 23.08 -2.30
C LEU A 95 5.00 22.27 -1.09
N ASP A 96 4.73 20.95 -1.07
CA ASP A 96 5.25 20.07 -0.03
C ASP A 96 6.77 19.99 -0.06
N PHE A 97 7.36 19.97 -1.27
CA PHE A 97 8.80 19.98 -1.44
C PHE A 97 9.42 21.30 -0.95
N GLU A 98 8.87 22.43 -1.37
CA GLU A 98 9.35 23.75 -0.96
C GLU A 98 9.30 23.93 0.56
N ASN A 99 8.23 23.49 1.21
CA ASN A 99 8.04 23.62 2.65
C ASN A 99 8.92 22.68 3.49
N ASN A 100 9.27 21.51 2.97
CA ASN A 100 9.94 20.47 3.77
C ASN A 100 11.41 20.26 3.41
N ILE A 101 11.84 20.69 2.24
CA ILE A 101 13.18 20.39 1.73
C ILE A 101 14.03 21.66 1.58
N LEU A 102 13.44 22.78 1.17
CA LEU A 102 14.18 24.01 1.00
C LEU A 102 14.61 24.59 2.35
N ILE A 103 15.83 25.12 2.39
CA ILE A 103 16.37 25.78 3.57
C ILE A 103 15.75 27.17 3.68
N PRO A 104 15.07 27.49 4.80
CA PRO A 104 14.45 28.80 4.98
C PRO A 104 15.53 29.91 5.09
N MET A 105 15.27 31.07 4.50
CA MET A 105 16.10 32.27 4.64
C MET A 105 15.99 32.79 6.08
N LYS A 106 17.14 33.24 6.64
CA LYS A 106 17.22 33.73 8.03
C LYS A 106 17.53 35.22 8.14
N GLY A 107 17.83 35.91 7.03
CA GLY A 107 18.23 37.31 7.00
C GLY A 107 19.67 37.53 7.44
N ASP A 108 20.53 36.52 7.34
CA ASP A 108 21.94 36.59 7.71
C ASP A 108 22.88 36.55 6.46
N SER A 109 24.18 36.75 6.69
CA SER A 109 25.20 36.73 5.62
C SER A 109 25.36 35.40 4.88
N LEU A 110 24.65 34.34 5.33
CA LEU A 110 24.69 33.02 4.72
C LEU A 110 23.50 32.76 3.77
N ASP A 111 22.61 33.73 3.62
CA ASP A 111 21.43 33.57 2.77
C ASP A 111 21.77 33.40 1.29
N GLU A 112 22.86 34.02 0.80
CA GLU A 112 23.37 33.82 -0.56
C GLU A 112 23.69 32.33 -0.82
N TYR A 113 24.36 31.67 0.11
CA TYR A 113 24.67 30.23 -0.01
C TYR A 113 23.44 29.35 0.10
N ARG A 114 22.44 29.73 0.93
CA ARG A 114 21.17 29.02 1.04
C ARG A 114 20.38 29.12 -0.27
N GLU A 115 20.38 30.30 -0.88
CA GLU A 115 19.70 30.52 -2.15
C GLU A 115 20.31 29.66 -3.27
N GLU A 116 21.65 29.67 -3.39
CA GLU A 116 22.36 28.83 -4.36
C GLU A 116 22.08 27.34 -4.15
N TYR A 117 22.14 26.87 -2.91
CA TYR A 117 21.86 25.49 -2.59
C TYR A 117 20.39 25.10 -2.89
N ASN A 118 19.45 25.96 -2.52
CA ASN A 118 18.04 25.77 -2.82
C ASN A 118 17.76 25.71 -4.33
N LYS A 119 18.48 26.49 -5.12
CA LYS A 119 18.40 26.44 -6.58
C LYS A 119 18.81 25.06 -7.12
N ILE A 120 19.90 24.50 -6.62
CA ILE A 120 20.36 23.14 -6.99
C ILE A 120 19.31 22.08 -6.61
N LEU A 121 18.69 22.21 -5.42
CA LEU A 121 17.64 21.31 -4.98
C LEU A 121 16.40 21.39 -5.87
N LEU A 122 15.98 22.60 -6.25
CA LEU A 122 14.85 22.83 -7.15
C LEU A 122 15.10 22.27 -8.56
N GLU A 123 16.31 22.47 -9.11
CA GLU A 123 16.70 21.92 -10.41
C GLU A 123 16.63 20.38 -10.40
N LYS A 124 17.11 19.74 -9.32
CA LYS A 124 17.00 18.28 -9.14
C LYS A 124 15.57 17.80 -8.97
N ALA A 125 14.74 18.55 -8.24
CA ALA A 125 13.34 18.19 -8.00
C ALA A 125 12.45 18.37 -9.24
N THR A 126 12.76 19.35 -10.11
CA THR A 126 12.01 19.60 -11.34
C THR A 126 12.46 18.74 -12.52
N GLY A 127 13.58 18.02 -12.39
CA GLY A 127 14.08 17.10 -13.39
C GLY A 127 13.18 15.87 -13.61
N ALA A 128 13.59 14.98 -14.51
CA ALA A 128 12.82 13.78 -14.91
C ALA A 128 12.47 12.80 -13.77
N ASN A 129 13.07 12.96 -12.59
CA ASN A 129 12.95 12.07 -11.44
C ASN A 129 12.01 12.59 -10.33
N ALA A 130 11.22 13.64 -10.59
CA ALA A 130 10.25 14.18 -9.62
C ALA A 130 9.03 13.25 -9.40
N ILE A 131 9.27 11.95 -9.24
CA ILE A 131 8.25 10.94 -9.02
C ILE A 131 8.40 10.39 -7.61
N VAL A 132 7.31 10.47 -6.82
CA VAL A 132 7.18 9.82 -5.53
C VAL A 132 6.37 8.53 -5.72
N GLN A 133 6.85 7.44 -5.12
CA GLN A 133 6.16 6.16 -5.14
C GLN A 133 5.47 5.92 -3.81
N ASP A 134 4.14 5.82 -3.84
CA ASP A 134 3.37 5.34 -2.71
C ASP A 134 3.13 3.82 -2.89
N LYS A 135 3.56 3.04 -1.90
CA LYS A 135 3.50 1.57 -1.94
C LYS A 135 2.49 1.06 -0.94
N TYR A 136 1.63 0.18 -1.41
CA TYR A 136 0.55 -0.41 -0.62
C TYR A 136 0.53 -1.92 -0.76
N ILE A 137 0.25 -2.62 0.34
CA ILE A 137 -0.12 -4.02 0.35
C ILE A 137 -1.58 -4.11 0.79
N THR A 138 -2.42 -4.70 -0.06
CA THR A 138 -3.83 -4.92 0.21
C THR A 138 -4.09 -6.39 0.38
N ILE A 139 -4.68 -6.76 1.50
CA ILE A 139 -5.04 -8.14 1.81
C ILE A 139 -6.54 -8.26 1.81
N SER A 140 -7.04 -9.25 1.10
CA SER A 140 -8.47 -9.56 1.00
C SER A 140 -8.73 -10.99 1.47
N VAL A 141 -9.75 -11.18 2.29
CA VAL A 141 -10.12 -12.48 2.88
C VAL A 141 -11.63 -12.64 2.91
N ASN A 142 -12.09 -13.88 2.81
CA ASN A 142 -13.50 -14.20 2.98
C ASN A 142 -13.75 -14.53 4.46
N LYS A 143 -14.67 -13.80 5.11
CA LYS A 143 -15.09 -14.01 6.51
C LYS A 143 -16.61 -13.91 6.62
N LYS A 144 -17.19 -14.60 7.61
CA LYS A 144 -18.64 -14.63 7.79
C LYS A 144 -19.21 -13.30 8.28
N ASN A 145 -18.45 -12.57 9.08
CA ASN A 145 -18.86 -11.30 9.67
C ASN A 145 -17.65 -10.32 9.76
N VAL A 146 -17.94 -9.08 10.09
CA VAL A 146 -16.93 -8.02 10.22
C VAL A 146 -16.02 -8.23 11.43
N GLU A 147 -16.53 -8.81 12.52
CA GLU A 147 -15.73 -9.04 13.74
C GLU A 147 -14.63 -10.09 13.49
N ASP A 148 -14.95 -11.16 12.79
CA ASP A 148 -13.95 -12.14 12.36
C ASP A 148 -12.90 -11.52 11.43
N ALA A 149 -13.33 -10.60 10.57
CA ALA A 149 -12.43 -9.86 9.70
C ALA A 149 -11.52 -8.90 10.50
N ARG A 150 -12.05 -8.21 11.52
CA ARG A 150 -11.28 -7.34 12.42
C ARG A 150 -10.18 -8.11 13.14
N ASN A 151 -10.54 -9.22 13.75
CA ASN A 151 -9.59 -10.09 14.46
C ASN A 151 -8.49 -10.61 13.52
N TYR A 152 -8.87 -11.01 12.31
CA TYR A 152 -7.93 -11.43 11.30
C TYR A 152 -6.97 -10.31 10.89
N PHE A 153 -7.47 -9.13 10.54
CA PHE A 153 -6.64 -8.01 10.12
C PHE A 153 -5.81 -7.40 11.24
N ALA A 154 -6.25 -7.51 12.51
CA ALA A 154 -5.45 -7.11 13.66
C ALA A 154 -4.20 -7.99 13.78
N ARG A 155 -4.35 -9.32 13.68
CA ARG A 155 -3.23 -10.27 13.70
C ARG A 155 -2.29 -10.06 12.52
N VAL A 156 -2.83 -10.13 11.30
CA VAL A 156 -2.02 -9.97 10.08
C VAL A 156 -1.35 -8.61 10.01
N GLY A 157 -2.02 -7.55 10.48
CA GLY A 157 -1.43 -6.22 10.56
C GLY A 157 -0.23 -6.14 11.49
N ALA A 158 -0.31 -6.79 12.66
CA ALA A 158 0.81 -6.87 13.60
C ALA A 158 1.98 -7.64 12.99
N ASP A 159 1.73 -8.78 12.34
CA ASP A 159 2.74 -9.58 11.67
C ASP A 159 3.41 -8.80 10.53
N LEU A 160 2.63 -8.11 9.68
CA LEU A 160 3.16 -7.25 8.62
C LEU A 160 4.06 -6.14 9.17
N ILE A 161 3.62 -5.45 10.23
CA ILE A 161 4.42 -4.38 10.85
C ILE A 161 5.74 -4.94 11.37
N ALA A 162 5.73 -6.12 11.99
CA ALA A 162 6.93 -6.77 12.51
C ALA A 162 7.91 -7.14 11.37
N HIS A 163 7.42 -7.78 10.30
CA HIS A 163 8.25 -8.15 9.15
C HIS A 163 8.82 -6.93 8.43
N PHE A 164 8.01 -5.92 8.14
CA PHE A 164 8.49 -4.69 7.51
C PHE A 164 9.49 -3.94 8.39
N SER A 165 9.32 -3.96 9.72
CA SER A 165 10.28 -3.36 10.65
C SER A 165 11.65 -4.05 10.59
N ARG A 166 11.68 -5.38 10.49
CA ARG A 166 12.95 -6.15 10.31
C ARG A 166 13.62 -5.82 8.98
N LEU A 167 12.83 -5.57 7.93
CA LEU A 167 13.33 -5.11 6.63
C LEU A 167 13.84 -3.65 6.66
N GLY A 168 13.70 -2.93 7.78
CA GLY A 168 14.04 -1.51 7.87
C GLY A 168 13.00 -0.58 7.21
N SER A 169 11.83 -1.11 6.86
CA SER A 169 10.71 -0.36 6.30
C SER A 169 9.68 -0.03 7.37
N LYS A 170 9.00 1.12 7.22
CA LYS A 170 7.87 1.47 8.07
C LYS A 170 6.58 1.01 7.40
N CYS A 171 5.79 0.20 8.10
CA CYS A 171 4.45 -0.19 7.68
C CYS A 171 3.43 0.53 8.55
N CYS A 172 2.47 1.21 7.93
CA CYS A 172 1.42 1.95 8.61
C CYS A 172 0.05 1.43 8.20
N LEU A 173 -0.86 1.36 9.16
CA LEU A 173 -2.27 1.12 8.91
C LEU A 173 -2.86 2.30 8.13
N LEU A 174 -3.53 2.02 7.02
CA LEU A 174 -4.39 3.01 6.39
C LEU A 174 -5.74 2.97 7.10
N TYR A 175 -5.96 3.98 7.90
CA TYR A 175 -7.31 4.34 8.30
C TYR A 175 -7.98 5.04 7.10
N THR A 176 -9.32 5.05 7.06
CA THR A 176 -10.06 5.81 6.05
C THR A 176 -9.41 7.18 5.89
N SER A 177 -9.08 7.53 4.65
CA SER A 177 -8.46 8.83 4.35
C SER A 177 -9.22 9.93 5.08
N PRO A 178 -8.53 10.82 5.82
CA PRO A 178 -9.19 12.02 6.28
C PRO A 178 -9.82 12.70 5.05
N SER A 179 -11.11 13.04 5.17
CA SER A 179 -11.82 13.80 4.14
C SER A 179 -10.92 14.95 3.67
N PRO A 180 -10.71 15.15 2.37
CA PRO A 180 -9.97 16.30 1.90
C PRO A 180 -10.66 17.56 2.43
N ARG A 181 -9.94 18.31 3.25
CA ARG A 181 -10.36 19.64 3.68
C ARG A 181 -10.09 20.62 2.57
#